data_0ee4e83ebffa5bf90facd87aec99471c
#
_entry.id   0ee4e83ebffa5bf90facd87aec99471c
#
_cell.length_a   1.000
_cell.length_b   1.000
_cell.length_c   1.000
_cell.angle_alpha   90.00
_cell.angle_beta   90.00
_cell.angle_gamma   90.00
#
_symmetry.space_group_name_H-M   'P 1'
#
loop_
_entity.id
_entity.type
_entity.pdbx_description
1 polymer ?
#
loop_
_entity_poly.entity_id
_entity_poly.type
_entity_poly.pdbx_seq_one_letter_code
_entity_poly.pdbx_strand_id
1 'polypeptide(L)'
;MRRREFITLIGGTAALSALPRAAAALDYPTRPVHWIVGFPPGGTTDILARLMGQWLSERLGQSFVIDNRPGAGSNIGTEAVAHAPADGYTLLLISGAQPINATLYEHLNYNFVRDIAPVASISREPNLMVVHPSVPVTTVPEFIAYATANPGKVTMASSGNGTIVHISGELFKMMTGVNMLHVPYRGAGPAVTDLIAGQVQVMFATMPSSIEYVRAGKLRALAVTSATRSAALPDVPTRSTCRATRRPRSTAAARRRTRRPRSSTSSTTRSMRFSAMPR
;
A
#
# COMPACT_ATOMS: atom_id res chain seq x y z
N MET A 1 2.74 -75.32 -12.49
CA MET A 1 3.06 -73.89 -12.68
C MET A 1 4.51 -73.68 -12.35
N ARG A 2 5.36 -73.27 -13.31
CA ARG A 2 6.79 -73.07 -13.14
C ARG A 2 7.05 -71.74 -12.45
N ARG A 3 7.96 -71.67 -11.48
CA ARG A 3 8.32 -70.49 -10.72
C ARG A 3 8.53 -69.19 -11.56
N ARG A 4 8.89 -69.34 -12.82
CA ARG A 4 9.13 -68.25 -13.76
C ARG A 4 7.84 -67.55 -14.23
N GLU A 5 6.72 -68.24 -14.30
CA GLU A 5 5.45 -67.67 -14.73
C GLU A 5 4.76 -66.82 -13.64
N PHE A 6 5.04 -67.15 -12.37
CA PHE A 6 4.54 -66.38 -11.22
C PHE A 6 5.21 -65.03 -11.06
N ILE A 7 6.49 -64.93 -11.42
CA ILE A 7 7.26 -63.67 -11.33
C ILE A 7 6.86 -62.69 -12.44
N THR A 8 6.49 -63.20 -13.63
CA THR A 8 6.00 -62.33 -14.73
C THR A 8 4.62 -61.79 -14.45
N LEU A 9 3.74 -62.49 -13.71
CA LEU A 9 2.41 -61.98 -13.37
C LEU A 9 2.43 -60.87 -12.29
N ILE A 10 3.38 -60.95 -11.34
CA ILE A 10 3.53 -59.96 -10.27
C ILE A 10 4.27 -58.70 -10.78
N GLY A 11 5.21 -58.87 -11.74
CA GLY A 11 5.95 -57.75 -12.33
C GLY A 11 5.08 -56.83 -13.24
N GLY A 12 4.03 -57.40 -13.85
CA GLY A 12 3.14 -56.65 -14.75
C GLY A 12 2.13 -55.72 -14.03
N THR A 13 1.73 -56.09 -12.81
CA THR A 13 0.76 -55.27 -12.05
C THR A 13 1.42 -54.15 -11.24
N ALA A 14 2.71 -54.23 -10.93
CA ALA A 14 3.41 -53.16 -10.24
C ALA A 14 3.82 -51.98 -11.13
N ALA A 15 3.92 -52.20 -12.45
CA ALA A 15 4.33 -51.16 -13.39
C ALA A 15 3.19 -50.20 -13.78
N LEU A 16 1.91 -50.56 -13.56
CA LEU A 16 0.77 -49.69 -13.85
C LEU A 16 0.47 -48.64 -12.76
N SER A 17 1.05 -48.79 -11.56
CA SER A 17 0.84 -47.87 -10.44
C SER A 17 1.85 -46.72 -10.41
N ALA A 18 2.84 -46.71 -11.31
CA ALA A 18 3.89 -45.72 -11.37
C ALA A 18 3.69 -44.66 -12.50
N LEU A 19 2.53 -44.65 -13.14
CA LEU A 19 2.19 -43.50 -13.99
C LEU A 19 2.08 -42.30 -13.05
N PRO A 20 2.90 -41.21 -13.25
CA PRO A 20 2.67 -40.00 -12.54
C PRO A 20 1.23 -39.60 -12.84
N ARG A 21 0.40 -39.51 -11.79
CA ARG A 21 -0.88 -38.84 -11.92
C ARG A 21 -0.52 -37.48 -12.50
N ALA A 22 -0.76 -37.30 -13.79
CA ALA A 22 -0.77 -35.97 -14.37
C ALA A 22 -1.65 -35.14 -13.41
N ALA A 23 -1.05 -34.22 -12.68
CA ALA A 23 -1.80 -33.28 -11.87
C ALA A 23 -2.78 -32.68 -12.86
N ALA A 24 -4.05 -33.12 -12.82
CA ALA A 24 -5.10 -32.50 -13.61
C ALA A 24 -4.98 -31.03 -13.24
N ALA A 25 -4.62 -30.21 -14.21
CA ALA A 25 -4.66 -28.76 -14.05
C ALA A 25 -6.05 -28.48 -13.52
N LEU A 26 -6.15 -28.04 -12.27
CA LEU A 26 -7.44 -27.70 -11.69
C LEU A 26 -8.05 -26.70 -12.66
N ASP A 27 -9.20 -27.03 -13.24
CA ASP A 27 -9.98 -26.08 -14.04
C ASP A 27 -10.44 -24.94 -13.12
N TYR A 28 -9.55 -24.01 -12.88
CA TYR A 28 -9.80 -22.86 -12.03
C TYR A 28 -9.73 -21.58 -12.88
N PRO A 29 -10.72 -20.70 -12.76
CA PRO A 29 -11.96 -20.83 -11.97
C PRO A 29 -13.08 -21.55 -12.74
N THR A 30 -13.90 -22.38 -12.05
CA THR A 30 -15.10 -23.04 -12.63
C THR A 30 -16.41 -22.32 -12.29
N ARG A 31 -16.34 -21.31 -11.43
CA ARG A 31 -17.45 -20.47 -10.97
C ARG A 31 -16.97 -19.05 -10.70
N PRO A 32 -17.84 -18.05 -10.52
CA PRO A 32 -17.46 -16.68 -10.25
C PRO A 32 -16.54 -16.56 -9.03
N VAL A 33 -15.53 -15.69 -9.16
CA VAL A 33 -14.60 -15.33 -8.10
C VAL A 33 -15.00 -14.00 -7.47
N HIS A 34 -15.19 -13.96 -6.15
CA HIS A 34 -15.47 -12.74 -5.41
C HIS A 34 -14.19 -12.03 -5.02
N TRP A 35 -14.07 -10.77 -5.44
CA TRP A 35 -12.90 -9.97 -5.11
C TRP A 35 -13.28 -8.83 -4.16
N ILE A 36 -12.97 -9.02 -2.88
CA ILE A 36 -13.32 -8.08 -1.82
C ILE A 36 -12.38 -6.88 -1.85
N VAL A 37 -12.96 -5.70 -1.85
CA VAL A 37 -12.29 -4.40 -1.77
C VAL A 37 -12.71 -3.72 -0.47
N GLY A 38 -11.79 -3.52 0.47
CA GLY A 38 -12.08 -2.98 1.81
C GLY A 38 -12.35 -1.47 1.85
N PHE A 39 -12.61 -0.84 0.69
CA PHE A 39 -12.88 0.59 0.56
C PHE A 39 -14.08 0.82 -0.38
N PRO A 40 -14.75 2.00 -0.28
CA PRO A 40 -15.83 2.36 -1.19
C PRO A 40 -15.35 2.52 -2.63
N PRO A 41 -16.27 2.51 -3.60
CA PRO A 41 -15.97 2.77 -5.00
C PRO A 41 -15.23 4.08 -5.25
N GLY A 42 -14.50 4.16 -6.37
CA GLY A 42 -13.78 5.36 -6.84
C GLY A 42 -12.40 5.58 -6.20
N GLY A 43 -11.97 4.75 -5.24
CA GLY A 43 -10.59 4.76 -4.74
C GLY A 43 -9.68 3.85 -5.58
N THR A 44 -8.36 3.98 -5.38
CA THR A 44 -7.34 3.20 -6.12
C THR A 44 -7.59 1.70 -6.09
N THR A 45 -7.93 1.15 -4.92
CA THR A 45 -8.22 -0.28 -4.79
C THR A 45 -9.42 -0.72 -5.63
N ASP A 46 -10.47 0.09 -5.69
CA ASP A 46 -11.66 -0.21 -6.50
C ASP A 46 -11.35 -0.11 -8.01
N ILE A 47 -10.64 0.95 -8.41
CA ILE A 47 -10.22 1.15 -9.82
C ILE A 47 -9.38 -0.03 -10.30
N LEU A 48 -8.37 -0.44 -9.52
CA LEU A 48 -7.51 -1.56 -9.87
C LEU A 48 -8.25 -2.89 -9.87
N ALA A 49 -9.13 -3.13 -8.89
CA ALA A 49 -9.92 -4.34 -8.82
C ALA A 49 -10.83 -4.49 -10.05
N ARG A 50 -11.51 -3.41 -10.47
CA ARG A 50 -12.39 -3.44 -11.65
C ARG A 50 -11.61 -3.66 -12.93
N LEU A 51 -10.49 -2.94 -13.13
CA LEU A 51 -9.63 -3.09 -14.29
C LEU A 51 -9.10 -4.52 -14.43
N MET A 52 -8.51 -5.04 -13.35
CA MET A 52 -7.95 -6.38 -13.32
C MET A 52 -9.04 -7.46 -13.34
N GLY A 53 -10.15 -7.23 -12.66
CA GLY A 53 -11.29 -8.15 -12.61
C GLY A 53 -11.93 -8.33 -13.98
N GLN A 54 -12.07 -7.24 -14.75
CA GLN A 54 -12.53 -7.31 -16.15
C GLN A 54 -11.56 -8.14 -16.99
N TRP A 55 -10.27 -7.81 -16.97
CA TRP A 55 -9.25 -8.52 -17.74
C TRP A 55 -9.17 -10.01 -17.39
N LEU A 56 -9.24 -10.35 -16.09
CA LEU A 56 -9.24 -11.75 -15.64
C LEU A 56 -10.51 -12.48 -16.08
N SER A 57 -11.67 -11.82 -16.03
CA SER A 57 -12.94 -12.41 -16.47
C SER A 57 -12.91 -12.77 -17.95
N GLU A 58 -12.38 -11.87 -18.79
CA GLU A 58 -12.23 -12.11 -20.23
C GLU A 58 -11.25 -13.26 -20.53
N ARG A 59 -10.15 -13.35 -19.77
CA ARG A 59 -9.09 -14.33 -20.01
C ARG A 59 -9.38 -15.71 -19.44
N LEU A 60 -10.08 -15.79 -18.31
CA LEU A 60 -10.32 -17.04 -17.58
C LEU A 60 -11.76 -17.59 -17.78
N GLY A 61 -12.64 -16.86 -18.48
CA GLY A 61 -13.98 -17.31 -18.81
C GLY A 61 -14.96 -17.34 -17.63
N GLN A 62 -14.58 -16.80 -16.47
CA GLN A 62 -15.43 -16.70 -15.27
C GLN A 62 -15.43 -15.28 -14.72
N SER A 63 -16.57 -14.85 -14.20
CA SER A 63 -16.73 -13.49 -13.68
C SER A 63 -15.90 -13.26 -12.42
N PHE A 64 -15.15 -12.15 -12.38
CA PHE A 64 -14.54 -11.62 -11.16
C PHE A 64 -15.44 -10.50 -10.62
N VAL A 65 -16.22 -10.84 -9.60
CA VAL A 65 -17.22 -9.95 -8.99
C VAL A 65 -16.55 -9.08 -7.93
N ILE A 66 -16.53 -7.76 -8.15
CA ILE A 66 -15.95 -6.81 -7.21
C ILE A 66 -16.99 -6.44 -6.15
N ASP A 67 -16.66 -6.74 -4.88
CA ASP A 67 -17.52 -6.49 -3.72
C ASP A 67 -16.84 -5.49 -2.79
N ASN A 68 -17.37 -4.27 -2.72
CA ASN A 68 -16.85 -3.22 -1.86
C ASN A 68 -17.41 -3.39 -0.44
N ARG A 69 -16.54 -3.74 0.54
CA ARG A 69 -16.85 -3.87 1.97
C ARG A 69 -16.04 -2.88 2.82
N PRO A 70 -16.40 -1.60 2.79
CA PRO A 70 -15.65 -0.56 3.50
C PRO A 70 -15.91 -0.60 5.00
N GLY A 71 -14.98 -0.03 5.75
CA GLY A 71 -15.10 0.20 7.20
C GLY A 71 -13.85 -0.18 7.99
N ALA A 72 -13.65 0.50 9.12
CA ALA A 72 -12.53 0.32 10.03
C ALA A 72 -11.16 0.28 9.32
N GLY A 73 -10.90 1.18 8.37
CA GLY A 73 -9.66 1.20 7.60
C GLY A 73 -9.42 -0.06 6.77
N SER A 74 -10.50 -0.68 6.22
CA SER A 74 -10.48 -1.95 5.47
C SER A 74 -10.51 -3.23 6.34
N ASN A 75 -10.55 -3.14 7.67
CA ASN A 75 -10.56 -4.32 8.53
C ASN A 75 -11.80 -5.20 8.30
N ILE A 76 -12.99 -4.60 8.08
CA ILE A 76 -14.24 -5.36 7.81
C ILE A 76 -14.10 -6.23 6.56
N GLY A 77 -13.58 -5.69 5.45
CA GLY A 77 -13.34 -6.46 4.23
C GLY A 77 -12.29 -7.53 4.40
N THR A 78 -11.21 -7.22 5.15
CA THR A 78 -10.12 -8.16 5.41
C THR A 78 -10.58 -9.33 6.28
N GLU A 79 -11.34 -9.06 7.34
CA GLU A 79 -11.93 -10.08 8.23
C GLU A 79 -12.85 -11.03 7.44
N ALA A 80 -13.68 -10.48 6.56
CA ALA A 80 -14.57 -11.30 5.73
C ALA A 80 -13.80 -12.30 4.85
N VAL A 81 -12.62 -11.93 4.34
CA VAL A 81 -11.78 -12.82 3.54
C VAL A 81 -11.01 -13.80 4.45
N ALA A 82 -10.52 -13.36 5.60
CA ALA A 82 -9.80 -14.22 6.54
C ALA A 82 -10.67 -15.39 7.05
N HIS A 83 -12.00 -15.21 7.12
CA HIS A 83 -12.96 -16.23 7.53
C HIS A 83 -13.62 -16.96 6.35
N ALA A 84 -13.34 -16.59 5.11
CA ALA A 84 -13.86 -17.26 3.92
C ALA A 84 -13.15 -18.61 3.69
N PRO A 85 -13.78 -19.57 2.98
CA PRO A 85 -13.10 -20.79 2.54
C PRO A 85 -11.82 -20.48 1.76
N ALA A 86 -10.74 -21.19 2.07
CA ALA A 86 -9.44 -21.03 1.41
C ALA A 86 -9.37 -21.81 0.08
N ASP A 87 -10.40 -21.66 -0.75
CA ASP A 87 -10.57 -22.36 -2.03
C ASP A 87 -10.20 -21.52 -3.27
N GLY A 88 -9.72 -20.29 -3.04
CA GLY A 88 -9.34 -19.36 -4.09
C GLY A 88 -10.48 -18.54 -4.71
N TYR A 89 -11.76 -18.78 -4.32
CA TYR A 89 -12.91 -18.06 -4.88
C TYR A 89 -13.27 -16.79 -4.11
N THR A 90 -12.58 -16.51 -3.02
CA THR A 90 -12.69 -15.23 -2.29
C THR A 90 -11.31 -14.60 -2.19
N LEU A 91 -11.10 -13.51 -2.90
CA LEU A 91 -9.86 -12.76 -2.95
C LEU A 91 -9.98 -11.43 -2.18
N LEU A 92 -8.87 -10.93 -1.65
CA LEU A 92 -8.76 -9.61 -1.07
C LEU A 92 -7.85 -8.73 -1.92
N LEU A 93 -8.29 -7.52 -2.28
CA LEU A 93 -7.36 -6.51 -2.77
C LEU A 93 -6.68 -5.83 -1.58
N ILE A 94 -5.42 -6.17 -1.37
CA ILE A 94 -4.60 -5.64 -0.27
C ILE A 94 -4.10 -4.24 -0.63
N SER A 95 -4.12 -3.35 0.35
CA SER A 95 -3.50 -2.02 0.31
C SER A 95 -2.43 -1.88 1.40
N GLY A 96 -1.81 -0.72 1.51
CA GLY A 96 -0.91 -0.43 2.64
C GLY A 96 -1.60 -0.33 4.01
N ALA A 97 -2.94 -0.33 4.05
CA ALA A 97 -3.69 -0.24 5.32
C ALA A 97 -3.59 -1.52 6.15
N GLN A 98 -3.69 -2.69 5.55
CA GLN A 98 -3.71 -3.97 6.29
C GLN A 98 -2.47 -4.21 7.16
N PRO A 99 -1.23 -4.07 6.65
CA PRO A 99 -0.06 -4.21 7.52
C PRO A 99 0.05 -3.11 8.58
N ILE A 100 -0.42 -1.89 8.31
CA ILE A 100 -0.47 -0.82 9.30
C ILE A 100 -1.49 -1.14 10.40
N ASN A 101 -2.67 -1.62 10.01
CA ASN A 101 -3.75 -1.95 10.93
C ASN A 101 -3.38 -3.10 11.89
N ALA A 102 -2.52 -4.03 11.47
CA ALA A 102 -2.02 -5.10 12.33
C ALA A 102 -1.28 -4.60 13.58
N THR A 103 -0.79 -3.36 13.55
CA THR A 103 -0.12 -2.70 14.68
C THR A 103 -0.91 -1.54 15.27
N LEU A 104 -1.82 -0.96 14.50
CA LEU A 104 -2.61 0.22 14.91
C LEU A 104 -3.83 -0.17 15.74
N TYR A 105 -4.46 -1.30 15.43
CA TYR A 105 -5.65 -1.77 16.12
C TYR A 105 -5.28 -2.84 17.16
N GLU A 106 -5.62 -2.61 18.42
CA GLU A 106 -5.31 -3.53 19.52
C GLU A 106 -6.03 -4.87 19.40
N HIS A 107 -7.24 -4.86 18.84
CA HIS A 107 -8.10 -6.04 18.70
C HIS A 107 -8.56 -6.21 17.26
N LEU A 108 -8.03 -7.26 16.60
CA LEU A 108 -8.49 -7.72 15.30
C LEU A 108 -8.93 -9.18 15.42
N ASN A 109 -10.07 -9.54 14.84
CA ASN A 109 -10.59 -10.90 14.82
C ASN A 109 -9.87 -11.81 13.81
N TYR A 110 -8.74 -11.36 13.25
CA TYR A 110 -7.89 -12.08 12.31
C TYR A 110 -6.42 -11.69 12.49
N ASN A 111 -5.53 -12.52 12.01
CA ASN A 111 -4.10 -12.21 11.90
C ASN A 111 -3.73 -12.06 10.42
N PHE A 112 -3.41 -10.84 10.00
CA PHE A 112 -3.15 -10.52 8.59
C PHE A 112 -2.06 -11.39 7.96
N VAL A 113 -0.97 -11.67 8.69
CA VAL A 113 0.17 -12.44 8.17
C VAL A 113 -0.12 -13.94 8.12
N ARG A 114 -0.88 -14.46 9.08
CA ARG A 114 -1.21 -15.88 9.19
C ARG A 114 -2.38 -16.28 8.30
N ASP A 115 -3.42 -15.43 8.25
CA ASP A 115 -4.72 -15.82 7.72
C ASP A 115 -4.94 -15.39 6.25
N ILE A 116 -4.04 -14.54 5.70
CA ILE A 116 -4.12 -14.05 4.31
C ILE A 116 -2.89 -14.52 3.53
N ALA A 117 -3.10 -15.41 2.57
CA ALA A 117 -2.05 -15.86 1.66
C ALA A 117 -1.84 -14.86 0.51
N PRO A 118 -0.62 -14.34 0.28
CA PRO A 118 -0.35 -13.45 -0.84
C PRO A 118 -0.37 -14.23 -2.16
N VAL A 119 -1.06 -13.67 -3.18
CA VAL A 119 -1.14 -14.26 -4.53
C VAL A 119 -0.22 -13.54 -5.49
N ALA A 120 -0.39 -12.23 -5.66
CA ALA A 120 0.41 -11.43 -6.59
C ALA A 120 0.46 -9.96 -6.16
N SER A 121 1.51 -9.25 -6.60
CA SER A 121 1.59 -7.80 -6.52
C SER A 121 1.00 -7.19 -7.79
N ILE A 122 0.06 -6.26 -7.65
CA ILE A 122 -0.63 -5.64 -8.79
C ILE A 122 0.04 -4.32 -9.17
N SER A 123 0.31 -3.44 -8.21
CA SER A 123 0.88 -2.12 -8.48
C SER A 123 1.79 -1.64 -7.36
N ARG A 124 2.64 -0.70 -7.71
CA ARG A 124 3.43 0.09 -6.77
C ARG A 124 3.42 1.53 -7.25
N GLU A 125 2.85 2.41 -6.47
CA GLU A 125 2.67 3.79 -6.85
C GLU A 125 2.96 4.75 -5.68
N PRO A 126 3.47 5.96 -5.98
CA PRO A 126 3.64 6.99 -4.97
C PRO A 126 2.30 7.64 -4.65
N ASN A 127 2.23 8.31 -3.51
CA ASN A 127 1.19 9.28 -3.25
C ASN A 127 1.56 10.64 -3.85
N LEU A 128 0.53 11.42 -4.18
CA LEU A 128 0.61 12.81 -4.58
C LEU A 128 0.19 13.70 -3.41
N MET A 129 0.99 14.70 -3.07
CA MET A 129 0.51 15.82 -2.28
C MET A 129 -0.30 16.74 -3.20
N VAL A 130 -1.60 16.74 -3.05
CA VAL A 130 -2.53 17.54 -3.85
C VAL A 130 -3.26 18.54 -2.98
N VAL A 131 -3.51 19.74 -3.52
CA VAL A 131 -4.27 20.80 -2.86
C VAL A 131 -5.42 21.27 -3.74
N HIS A 132 -6.48 21.79 -3.11
CA HIS A 132 -7.52 22.50 -3.83
C HIS A 132 -6.95 23.80 -4.43
N PRO A 133 -7.33 24.22 -5.65
CA PRO A 133 -6.80 25.42 -6.32
C PRO A 133 -7.00 26.74 -5.54
N SER A 134 -7.97 26.81 -4.61
CA SER A 134 -8.16 27.98 -3.74
C SER A 134 -7.03 28.20 -2.73
N VAL A 135 -6.22 27.17 -2.46
CA VAL A 135 -5.01 27.32 -1.64
C VAL A 135 -3.95 28.03 -2.50
N PRO A 136 -3.49 29.24 -2.14
CA PRO A 136 -2.67 30.09 -3.00
C PRO A 136 -1.20 29.68 -2.95
N VAL A 137 -0.90 28.40 -3.29
CA VAL A 137 0.45 27.84 -3.27
C VAL A 137 0.69 26.97 -4.51
N THR A 138 1.92 26.93 -4.98
CA THR A 138 2.35 26.13 -6.13
C THR A 138 3.47 25.16 -5.81
N THR A 139 4.10 25.33 -4.65
CA THR A 139 5.23 24.51 -4.18
C THR A 139 5.01 24.04 -2.75
N VAL A 140 5.71 22.99 -2.35
CA VAL A 140 5.70 22.48 -0.97
C VAL A 140 6.23 23.51 0.04
N PRO A 141 7.33 24.26 -0.22
CA PRO A 141 7.77 25.33 0.66
C PRO A 141 6.72 26.42 0.91
N GLU A 142 6.02 26.86 -0.15
CA GLU A 142 4.92 27.82 -0.04
C GLU A 142 3.76 27.25 0.79
N PHE A 143 3.43 25.96 0.61
CA PHE A 143 2.41 25.30 1.41
C PHE A 143 2.80 25.26 2.90
N ILE A 144 4.06 24.95 3.22
CA ILE A 144 4.55 24.96 4.60
C ILE A 144 4.43 26.35 5.20
N ALA A 145 4.83 27.39 4.48
CA ALA A 145 4.70 28.78 4.92
C ALA A 145 3.23 29.15 5.15
N TYR A 146 2.36 28.82 4.21
CA TYR A 146 0.91 29.05 4.29
C TYR A 146 0.28 28.33 5.50
N ALA A 147 0.56 27.05 5.69
CA ALA A 147 0.02 26.26 6.81
C ALA A 147 0.55 26.76 8.17
N THR A 148 1.81 27.20 8.22
CA THR A 148 2.41 27.79 9.42
C THR A 148 1.76 29.15 9.78
N ALA A 149 1.40 29.94 8.78
CA ALA A 149 0.69 31.22 8.99
C ALA A 149 -0.78 31.03 9.35
N ASN A 150 -1.36 29.85 9.09
CA ASN A 150 -2.76 29.52 9.33
C ASN A 150 -2.93 28.27 10.21
N PRO A 151 -2.40 28.24 11.45
CA PRO A 151 -2.40 27.05 12.28
C PRO A 151 -3.84 26.58 12.57
N GLY A 152 -4.09 25.27 12.35
CA GLY A 152 -5.40 24.65 12.59
C GLY A 152 -6.50 25.02 11.59
N LYS A 153 -6.25 25.89 10.62
CA LYS A 153 -7.24 26.29 9.59
C LYS A 153 -7.13 25.44 8.32
N VAL A 154 -5.98 24.79 8.09
CA VAL A 154 -5.79 23.89 6.93
C VAL A 154 -6.30 22.52 7.30
N THR A 155 -7.27 22.00 6.57
CA THR A 155 -7.81 20.66 6.75
C THR A 155 -7.16 19.68 5.78
N MET A 156 -6.73 18.54 6.32
CA MET A 156 -6.09 17.46 5.58
C MET A 156 -7.03 16.26 5.51
N ALA A 157 -7.47 15.89 4.30
CA ALA A 157 -8.27 14.70 4.09
C ALA A 157 -7.42 13.43 4.08
N SER A 158 -7.99 12.33 4.55
CA SER A 158 -7.44 10.99 4.33
C SER A 158 -8.51 9.98 3.94
N SER A 159 -8.10 8.84 3.41
CA SER A 159 -8.99 7.73 3.12
C SER A 159 -9.35 6.88 4.36
N GLY A 160 -9.14 7.42 5.54
CA GLY A 160 -9.42 6.81 6.84
C GLY A 160 -8.17 6.64 7.71
N ASN A 161 -8.39 6.46 8.99
CA ASN A 161 -7.31 6.23 9.97
C ASN A 161 -6.51 4.96 9.61
N GLY A 162 -5.20 5.00 9.76
CA GLY A 162 -4.30 3.88 9.45
C GLY A 162 -4.01 3.66 7.96
N THR A 163 -4.63 4.44 7.06
CA THR A 163 -4.30 4.35 5.62
C THR A 163 -2.97 5.04 5.31
N ILE A 164 -2.35 4.64 4.19
CA ILE A 164 -1.09 5.27 3.75
C ILE A 164 -1.27 6.78 3.48
N VAL A 165 -2.46 7.19 3.08
CA VAL A 165 -2.84 8.61 2.89
C VAL A 165 -2.77 9.37 4.22
N HIS A 166 -3.32 8.80 5.29
CA HIS A 166 -3.24 9.36 6.64
C HIS A 166 -1.80 9.43 7.13
N ILE A 167 -1.08 8.31 7.11
CA ILE A 167 0.31 8.23 7.61
C ILE A 167 1.24 9.17 6.85
N SER A 168 1.07 9.33 5.53
CA SER A 168 1.85 10.30 4.76
C SER A 168 1.64 11.74 5.23
N GLY A 169 0.41 12.11 5.55
CA GLY A 169 0.09 13.42 6.07
C GLY A 169 0.61 13.65 7.49
N GLU A 170 0.47 12.68 8.38
CA GLU A 170 1.00 12.78 9.74
C GLU A 170 2.54 12.85 9.74
N LEU A 171 3.20 12.07 8.88
CA LEU A 171 4.65 12.15 8.69
C LEU A 171 5.06 13.55 8.19
N PHE A 172 4.31 14.12 7.26
CA PHE A 172 4.56 15.49 6.79
C PHE A 172 4.42 16.51 7.93
N LYS A 173 3.36 16.44 8.74
CA LYS A 173 3.17 17.28 9.94
C LYS A 173 4.36 17.15 10.90
N MET A 174 4.77 15.92 11.18
CA MET A 174 5.90 15.64 12.08
C MET A 174 7.22 16.23 11.55
N MET A 175 7.46 16.13 10.23
CA MET A 175 8.71 16.60 9.62
C MET A 175 8.78 18.12 9.49
N THR A 176 7.65 18.81 9.34
CA THR A 176 7.57 20.24 9.03
C THR A 176 7.11 21.09 10.20
N GLY A 177 6.46 20.48 11.19
CA GLY A 177 5.89 21.17 12.35
C GLY A 177 4.58 21.92 12.03
N VAL A 178 4.01 21.75 10.82
CA VAL A 178 2.74 22.41 10.48
C VAL A 178 1.57 21.79 11.23
N ASN A 179 0.64 22.64 11.65
CA ASN A 179 -0.58 22.22 12.32
C ASN A 179 -1.75 22.18 11.32
N MET A 180 -2.14 20.97 10.92
CA MET A 180 -3.29 20.71 10.04
C MET A 180 -4.32 19.84 10.76
N LEU A 181 -5.61 20.17 10.61
CA LEU A 181 -6.70 19.35 11.12
C LEU A 181 -6.92 18.14 10.21
N HIS A 182 -6.81 16.95 10.76
CA HIS A 182 -7.07 15.71 10.02
C HIS A 182 -8.58 15.42 9.95
N VAL A 183 -9.08 15.18 8.73
CA VAL A 183 -10.46 14.78 8.45
C VAL A 183 -10.45 13.39 7.80
N PRO A 184 -10.79 12.33 8.54
CA PRO A 184 -10.82 10.96 8.02
C PRO A 184 -12.13 10.70 7.25
N TYR A 185 -11.98 10.15 6.04
CA TYR A 185 -13.09 9.66 5.22
C TYR A 185 -13.13 8.12 5.22
N ARG A 186 -14.24 7.55 4.78
CA ARG A 186 -14.36 6.09 4.64
C ARG A 186 -13.60 5.51 3.45
N GLY A 187 -12.86 6.34 2.68
CA GLY A 187 -12.07 5.94 1.51
C GLY A 187 -11.61 7.13 0.69
N ALA A 188 -10.84 6.89 -0.37
CA ALA A 188 -10.29 7.95 -1.22
C ALA A 188 -11.36 8.63 -2.07
N GLY A 189 -12.38 7.90 -2.57
CA GLY A 189 -13.45 8.47 -3.41
C GLY A 189 -14.12 9.68 -2.76
N PRO A 190 -14.81 9.54 -1.61
CA PRO A 190 -15.46 10.67 -0.94
C PRO A 190 -14.45 11.75 -0.50
N ALA A 191 -13.23 11.38 -0.09
CA ALA A 191 -12.19 12.36 0.28
C ALA A 191 -11.78 13.26 -0.89
N VAL A 192 -11.60 12.68 -2.09
CA VAL A 192 -11.25 13.43 -3.30
C VAL A 192 -12.43 14.30 -3.76
N THR A 193 -13.66 13.83 -3.62
CA THR A 193 -14.87 14.62 -3.93
C THR A 193 -14.92 15.90 -3.10
N ASP A 194 -14.73 15.80 -1.79
CA ASP A 194 -14.72 16.96 -0.89
C ASP A 194 -13.49 17.86 -1.10
N LEU A 195 -12.36 17.28 -1.48
CA LEU A 195 -11.17 18.04 -1.86
C LEU A 195 -11.43 18.88 -3.13
N ILE A 196 -12.07 18.31 -4.15
CA ILE A 196 -12.45 19.03 -5.38
C ILE A 196 -13.49 20.12 -5.09
N ALA A 197 -14.39 19.87 -4.15
CA ALA A 197 -15.39 20.84 -3.70
C ALA A 197 -14.83 21.93 -2.77
N GLY A 198 -13.53 21.85 -2.37
CA GLY A 198 -12.88 22.80 -1.49
C GLY A 198 -13.25 22.68 -0.01
N GLN A 199 -14.01 21.65 0.39
CA GLN A 199 -14.37 21.38 1.80
C GLN A 199 -13.15 21.04 2.64
N VAL A 200 -12.13 20.46 2.02
CA VAL A 200 -10.81 20.21 2.61
C VAL A 200 -9.73 20.77 1.68
N GLN A 201 -8.55 21.12 2.22
CA GLN A 201 -7.56 21.90 1.50
C GLN A 201 -6.43 21.05 0.92
N VAL A 202 -6.06 19.93 1.57
CA VAL A 202 -4.93 19.11 1.16
C VAL A 202 -5.18 17.63 1.38
N MET A 203 -4.59 16.78 0.53
CA MET A 203 -4.60 15.34 0.67
C MET A 203 -3.29 14.76 0.12
N PHE A 204 -2.76 13.71 0.78
CA PHE A 204 -1.68 12.88 0.24
C PHE A 204 -2.29 11.71 -0.54
N ALA A 205 -2.98 12.05 -1.63
CA ALA A 205 -3.80 11.12 -2.40
C ALA A 205 -2.95 10.04 -3.10
N THR A 206 -3.50 8.85 -3.27
CA THR A 206 -2.92 7.85 -4.15
C THR A 206 -3.03 8.30 -5.60
N MET A 207 -2.03 8.01 -6.42
CA MET A 207 -1.96 8.54 -7.78
C MET A 207 -3.18 8.19 -8.65
N PRO A 208 -3.66 6.92 -8.73
CA PRO A 208 -4.80 6.58 -9.56
C PRO A 208 -6.11 7.27 -9.16
N SER A 209 -6.28 7.62 -7.88
CA SER A 209 -7.50 8.30 -7.42
C SER A 209 -7.52 9.82 -7.68
N SER A 210 -6.39 10.42 -8.09
CA SER A 210 -6.26 11.88 -8.17
C SER A 210 -5.66 12.41 -9.46
N ILE A 211 -4.97 11.59 -10.24
CA ILE A 211 -4.20 12.03 -11.41
C ILE A 211 -5.06 12.71 -12.48
N GLU A 212 -6.26 12.20 -12.76
CA GLU A 212 -7.15 12.77 -13.76
C GLU A 212 -7.67 14.16 -13.33
N TYR A 213 -7.88 14.37 -12.04
CA TYR A 213 -8.29 15.68 -11.52
C TYR A 213 -7.14 16.68 -11.54
N VAL A 214 -5.88 16.21 -11.39
CA VAL A 214 -4.69 17.05 -11.55
C VAL A 214 -4.54 17.45 -13.03
N ARG A 215 -4.67 16.50 -13.95
CA ARG A 215 -4.62 16.74 -15.41
C ARG A 215 -5.72 17.71 -15.87
N ALA A 216 -6.90 17.58 -15.28
CA ALA A 216 -8.04 18.46 -15.57
C ALA A 216 -7.97 19.82 -14.85
N GLY A 217 -6.89 20.12 -14.09
CA GLY A 217 -6.72 21.35 -13.33
C GLY A 217 -7.66 21.55 -12.16
N LYS A 218 -8.47 20.52 -11.80
CA LYS A 218 -9.38 20.55 -10.64
C LYS A 218 -8.64 20.43 -9.32
N LEU A 219 -7.46 19.85 -9.32
CA LEU A 219 -6.54 19.77 -8.19
C LEU A 219 -5.14 20.20 -8.63
N ARG A 220 -4.35 20.72 -7.70
CA ARG A 220 -2.95 21.07 -7.93
C ARG A 220 -2.04 20.10 -7.21
N ALA A 221 -1.16 19.42 -7.96
CA ALA A 221 -0.13 18.54 -7.39
C ALA A 221 1.10 19.37 -7.01
N LEU A 222 1.54 19.25 -5.76
CA LEU A 222 2.73 19.94 -5.25
C LEU A 222 3.97 19.04 -5.26
N ALA A 223 3.83 17.75 -4.99
CA ALA A 223 4.93 16.78 -4.99
C ALA A 223 4.44 15.33 -5.05
N VAL A 224 5.33 14.43 -5.50
CA VAL A 224 5.20 12.98 -5.29
C VAL A 224 5.99 12.53 -4.06
N THR A 225 5.50 11.52 -3.35
CA THR A 225 6.17 10.99 -2.15
C THR A 225 7.35 10.06 -2.45
N SER A 226 7.55 9.67 -3.71
CA SER A 226 8.68 8.86 -4.16
C SER A 226 10.01 9.65 -4.18
N ALA A 227 11.11 8.92 -4.20
CA ALA A 227 12.44 9.50 -4.40
C ALA A 227 12.71 9.86 -5.87
N THR A 228 12.04 9.20 -6.80
CA THR A 228 12.12 9.42 -8.25
C THR A 228 10.84 10.05 -8.78
N ARG A 229 10.93 10.79 -9.87
CA ARG A 229 9.77 11.38 -10.54
C ARG A 229 8.85 10.29 -11.09
N SER A 230 7.56 10.56 -11.12
CA SER A 230 6.61 9.68 -11.77
C SER A 230 6.56 9.95 -13.27
N ALA A 231 6.63 8.89 -14.07
CA ALA A 231 6.44 9.00 -15.52
C ALA A 231 5.04 9.53 -15.90
N ALA A 232 4.04 9.31 -15.05
CA ALA A 232 2.68 9.79 -15.29
C ALA A 232 2.50 11.31 -15.06
N LEU A 233 3.39 11.93 -14.25
CA LEU A 233 3.44 13.37 -13.95
C LEU A 233 4.91 13.81 -13.83
N PRO A 234 5.65 13.92 -14.95
CA PRO A 234 7.08 14.18 -14.95
C PRO A 234 7.46 15.56 -14.40
N ASP A 235 6.54 16.53 -14.50
CA ASP A 235 6.76 17.90 -14.03
C ASP A 235 6.59 18.06 -12.52
N VAL A 236 5.94 17.11 -11.86
CA VAL A 236 5.69 17.17 -10.42
C VAL A 236 6.97 16.78 -9.65
N PRO A 237 7.48 17.65 -8.74
CA PRO A 237 8.71 17.42 -8.01
C PRO A 237 8.60 16.23 -7.05
N THR A 238 9.76 15.66 -6.71
CA THR A 238 9.87 14.55 -5.75
C THR A 238 10.06 15.07 -4.31
N ARG A 239 9.89 14.19 -3.32
CA ARG A 239 10.18 14.52 -1.91
C ARG A 239 11.64 14.96 -1.68
N SER A 240 12.58 14.54 -2.49
CA SER A 240 13.99 14.94 -2.36
C SER A 240 14.18 16.42 -2.67
N THR A 241 13.42 16.97 -3.61
CA THR A 241 13.39 18.40 -3.92
C THR A 241 12.83 19.22 -2.74
N CYS A 242 11.95 18.63 -1.92
CA CYS A 242 11.39 19.26 -0.72
C CYS A 242 12.34 19.26 0.48
N ARG A 243 13.41 18.46 0.46
CA ARG A 243 14.44 18.44 1.53
C ARG A 243 15.30 19.71 1.59
N ALA A 244 15.32 20.49 0.52
CA ALA A 244 16.10 21.73 0.43
C ALA A 244 15.65 22.85 1.39
N THR A 245 14.52 22.69 2.08
CA THR A 245 13.97 23.67 3.03
C THR A 245 14.32 23.41 4.49
N ARG A 246 15.30 22.56 4.79
CA ARG A 246 15.90 22.59 6.15
C ARG A 246 16.51 23.97 6.34
N ARG A 247 15.94 24.77 7.25
CA ARG A 247 16.56 25.98 7.76
C ARG A 247 18.04 25.68 8.02
N PRO A 248 18.99 26.55 7.57
CA PRO A 248 20.36 26.43 8.01
C PRO A 248 20.31 26.48 9.55
N ARG A 249 20.80 25.44 10.20
CA ARG A 249 21.05 25.49 11.64
C ARG A 249 21.93 26.70 11.84
N SER A 250 21.42 27.69 12.59
CA SER A 250 22.22 28.80 13.07
C SER A 250 23.47 28.20 13.71
N THR A 251 24.62 28.49 13.10
CA THR A 251 25.92 28.13 13.63
C THR A 251 26.13 28.97 14.88
N ALA A 252 25.59 28.52 16.00
CA ALA A 252 26.03 28.99 17.29
C ALA A 252 27.47 28.50 17.42
N ALA A 253 28.40 29.44 17.34
CA ALA A 253 29.83 29.21 17.53
C ALA A 253 30.07 28.56 18.89
N ALA A 254 30.24 27.24 18.89
CA ALA A 254 30.76 26.55 20.08
C ALA A 254 32.26 26.68 20.08
N ARG A 255 32.75 27.50 21.00
CA ARG A 255 34.16 27.65 21.34
C ARG A 255 34.83 26.29 21.56
N ARG A 256 35.88 26.06 20.78
CA ARG A 256 36.83 24.96 20.90
C ARG A 256 37.35 24.87 22.34
N ARG A 257 36.98 23.85 23.09
CA ARG A 257 37.74 23.39 24.26
C ARG A 257 38.62 22.24 23.81
N THR A 258 39.93 22.53 23.71
CA THR A 258 40.98 21.54 23.57
C THR A 258 40.97 20.57 24.74
N ARG A 259 40.84 19.27 24.49
CA ARG A 259 41.27 18.23 25.41
C ARG A 259 42.01 17.14 24.65
N ARG A 260 43.18 16.81 25.19
CA ARG A 260 44.20 15.88 24.72
C ARG A 260 43.68 14.45 24.52
N PRO A 261 44.38 13.67 23.71
CA PRO A 261 43.96 12.28 23.41
C PRO A 261 44.41 11.33 24.53
N ARG A 262 43.60 10.33 24.80
CA ARG A 262 44.02 9.07 25.45
C ARG A 262 43.75 7.92 24.52
N SER A 263 44.81 7.16 24.33
CA SER A 263 44.98 5.96 23.55
C SER A 263 44.21 4.76 24.12
N SER A 264 44.01 3.82 23.23
CA SER A 264 44.07 2.35 23.36
C SER A 264 42.74 1.59 23.23
N THR A 265 42.72 0.84 22.17
CA THR A 265 42.70 -0.62 22.02
C THR A 265 41.37 -1.32 21.86
N SER A 266 41.32 -1.94 20.72
CA SER A 266 40.89 -3.29 20.40
C SER A 266 39.40 -3.64 20.36
N SER A 267 38.98 -3.94 19.15
CA SER A 267 38.47 -5.22 18.63
C SER A 267 37.09 -5.68 19.13
N THR A 268 36.20 -5.87 18.22
CA THR A 268 35.79 -7.18 17.70
C THR A 268 34.59 -7.03 16.78
N THR A 269 34.84 -7.26 15.51
CA THR A 269 33.82 -7.48 14.48
C THR A 269 33.13 -8.80 14.77
N ARG A 270 31.82 -8.81 14.95
CA ARG A 270 31.02 -10.05 14.95
C ARG A 270 29.96 -9.98 13.84
N SER A 271 30.32 -10.63 12.74
CA SER A 271 29.40 -10.90 11.64
C SER A 271 28.32 -11.89 12.10
N MET A 272 27.06 -11.50 12.01
CA MET A 272 25.96 -12.45 12.10
C MET A 272 25.63 -12.98 10.69
N ARG A 273 26.02 -14.23 10.47
CA ARG A 273 25.52 -15.04 9.35
C ARG A 273 24.12 -15.52 9.69
N PHE A 274 23.16 -15.20 8.83
CA PHE A 274 21.88 -15.88 8.84
C PHE A 274 22.03 -17.23 8.16
N SER A 275 21.88 -18.31 8.94
CA SER A 275 21.72 -19.66 8.42
C SER A 275 20.27 -19.88 8.03
N ALA A 276 20.06 -20.35 6.81
CA ALA A 276 18.81 -20.89 6.31
C ALA A 276 18.44 -22.17 7.10
N MET A 277 17.16 -22.32 7.43
CA MET A 277 16.58 -23.60 7.86
C MET A 277 15.68 -24.16 6.76
N PRO A 278 15.74 -25.46 6.50
CA PRO A 278 14.94 -26.13 5.49
C PRO A 278 13.62 -26.66 6.06
N ARG A 279 12.60 -26.71 5.17
CA ARG A 279 11.33 -27.46 5.13
C ARG A 279 10.27 -27.18 6.18
#